data_caa9c07952ac49d7cda0435bdeacd727
#
_entry.id   caa9c07952ac49d7cda0435bdeacd727
#
_cell.length_a   1.000
_cell.length_b   1.000
_cell.length_c   1.000
_cell.angle_alpha   90.00
_cell.angle_beta   90.00
_cell.angle_gamma   90.00
#
_symmetry.space_group_name_H-M   'P 1'
#
loop_
_entity.id
_entity.type
_entity.pdbx_description
1 polymer ?
#
loop_
_entity_poly.entity_id
_entity_poly.type
_entity_poly.pdbx_seq_one_letter_code
_entity_poly.pdbx_strand_id
1 'polypeptide(L)'
;MACFVVPMAEAMVATAVSKVLIKKEEQKSMQEIEDGFINDTGSCRIGARQIKKLSNFLWGGSGLLAFEHLWHGEIMPYFPFLTAANNPADLTKMLHEMSTVGVTMAVVVTLFWGVLTFIEMKGTNKKTVIQ
;
A
#
# COMPACT_ATOMS: atom_id res chain seq x y z
N MET A 1 9.59 -5.12 -18.57
CA MET A 1 10.16 -5.38 -17.25
C MET A 1 9.06 -5.27 -16.21
N ALA A 2 9.15 -5.94 -15.04
CA ALA A 2 7.98 -6.13 -14.17
C ALA A 2 8.11 -5.44 -12.81
N CYS A 3 8.69 -4.23 -12.78
CA CYS A 3 8.92 -3.48 -11.53
C CYS A 3 7.63 -3.07 -10.80
N PHE A 4 6.49 -3.01 -11.48
CA PHE A 4 5.18 -2.75 -10.85
C PHE A 4 4.70 -3.89 -9.93
N VAL A 5 5.24 -5.11 -10.08
CA VAL A 5 4.82 -6.28 -9.28
C VAL A 5 5.15 -6.10 -7.80
N VAL A 6 6.28 -5.46 -7.46
CA VAL A 6 6.68 -5.23 -6.07
C VAL A 6 5.73 -4.28 -5.34
N PRO A 7 5.46 -3.06 -5.82
CA PRO A 7 4.48 -2.17 -5.18
C PRO A 7 3.05 -2.74 -5.23
N MET A 8 2.71 -3.55 -6.22
CA MET A 8 1.42 -4.26 -6.26
C MET A 8 1.31 -5.31 -5.15
N ALA A 9 2.37 -6.09 -4.89
CA ALA A 9 2.41 -7.04 -3.77
C ALA A 9 2.30 -6.30 -2.43
N GLU A 10 3.00 -5.20 -2.24
CA GLU A 10 2.89 -4.34 -1.07
C GLU A 10 1.46 -3.79 -0.90
N ALA A 11 0.80 -3.37 -1.99
CA ALA A 11 -0.59 -2.93 -1.99
C ALA A 11 -1.55 -4.03 -1.52
N MET A 12 -1.34 -5.27 -1.96
CA MET A 12 -2.15 -6.41 -1.50
C MET A 12 -1.97 -6.67 -0.01
N VAL A 13 -0.73 -6.66 0.49
CA VAL A 13 -0.43 -6.81 1.93
C VAL A 13 -1.05 -5.67 2.74
N ALA A 14 -0.86 -4.42 2.32
CA ALA A 14 -1.44 -3.25 2.98
C ALA A 14 -2.97 -3.30 3.00
N THR A 15 -3.60 -3.78 1.92
CA THR A 15 -5.06 -3.97 1.85
C THR A 15 -5.53 -5.05 2.82
N ALA A 16 -4.81 -6.18 2.90
CA ALA A 16 -5.14 -7.26 3.83
C ALA A 16 -5.02 -6.79 5.28
N VAL A 17 -3.92 -6.13 5.63
CA VAL A 17 -3.69 -5.56 6.97
C VAL A 17 -4.78 -4.54 7.33
N SER A 18 -5.14 -3.64 6.42
CA SER A 18 -6.19 -2.65 6.67
C SER A 18 -7.54 -3.31 6.95
N LYS A 19 -7.91 -4.37 6.22
CA LYS A 19 -9.15 -5.13 6.45
C LYS A 19 -9.15 -5.83 7.80
N VAL A 20 -8.02 -6.45 8.18
CA VAL A 20 -7.90 -7.12 9.49
C VAL A 20 -8.01 -6.12 10.63
N LEU A 21 -7.37 -4.96 10.52
CA LEU A 21 -7.44 -3.91 11.52
C LEU A 21 -8.86 -3.35 11.67
N ILE A 22 -9.54 -3.05 10.56
CA ILE A 22 -10.93 -2.57 10.57
C ILE A 22 -11.84 -3.60 11.23
N LYS A 23 -11.72 -4.89 10.87
CA LYS A 23 -12.53 -5.96 11.47
C LYS A 23 -12.26 -6.11 12.98
N LYS A 24 -11.01 -5.97 13.41
CA LYS A 24 -10.63 -6.01 14.83
C LYS A 24 -11.17 -4.81 15.61
N GLU A 25 -11.25 -3.63 14.98
CA GLU A 25 -11.86 -2.43 15.56
C GLU A 25 -13.36 -2.58 15.72
N GLU A 26 -14.06 -3.13 14.72
CA GLU A 26 -15.51 -3.40 14.81
C GLU A 26 -15.83 -4.37 15.94
N GLN A 27 -15.04 -5.43 16.09
CA GLN A 27 -15.22 -6.41 17.18
C GLN A 27 -14.96 -5.76 18.55
N LYS A 28 -13.94 -4.92 18.66
CA LYS A 28 -13.62 -4.24 19.92
C LYS A 28 -14.67 -3.20 20.29
N SER A 29 -15.18 -2.43 19.32
CA SER A 29 -16.24 -1.46 19.57
C SER A 29 -17.58 -2.10 19.97
N MET A 30 -17.90 -3.29 19.46
CA MET A 30 -19.07 -4.04 19.91
C MET A 30 -18.92 -4.51 21.35
N GLN A 31 -17.74 -4.96 21.73
CA GLN A 31 -17.45 -5.42 23.09
C GLN A 31 -17.42 -4.29 24.11
N GLU A 32 -16.93 -3.09 23.73
CA GLU A 32 -16.91 -1.88 24.56
C GLU A 32 -18.30 -1.28 24.78
N ILE A 33 -19.25 -1.48 23.86
CA ILE A 33 -20.65 -1.06 24.04
C ILE A 33 -21.33 -1.93 25.10
N GLU A 34 -20.97 -3.18 25.23
CA GLU A 34 -21.51 -4.11 26.22
C GLU A 34 -20.99 -3.84 27.63
N ASP A 35 -19.73 -3.37 27.74
CA ASP A 35 -19.07 -3.06 29.02
C ASP A 35 -19.20 -1.58 29.49
N GLY A 36 -19.83 -0.70 28.72
CA GLY A 36 -20.11 0.70 29.11
C GLY A 36 -18.90 1.60 29.32
N PHE A 37 -17.71 1.21 28.86
CA PHE A 37 -16.46 1.93 29.06
C PHE A 37 -15.93 2.52 27.75
N ILE A 38 -16.16 3.81 27.55
CA ILE A 38 -15.67 4.56 26.38
C ILE A 38 -14.22 4.97 26.64
N ASN A 39 -13.25 4.15 26.23
CA ASN A 39 -11.84 4.55 26.20
C ASN A 39 -11.21 4.33 24.81
N ASP A 40 -10.83 5.47 24.23
CA ASP A 40 -9.75 5.67 23.26
C ASP A 40 -9.73 4.84 21.96
N THR A 41 -10.88 4.74 21.30
CA THR A 41 -11.00 4.19 19.94
C THR A 41 -10.39 5.14 18.86
N GLY A 42 -9.99 6.36 19.25
CA GLY A 42 -9.48 7.39 18.35
C GLY A 42 -8.16 7.03 17.66
N SER A 43 -7.22 6.46 18.41
CA SER A 43 -5.87 6.19 17.92
C SER A 43 -5.83 5.04 16.88
N CYS A 44 -6.62 4.00 17.09
CA CYS A 44 -6.67 2.85 16.20
C CYS A 44 -7.43 3.16 14.89
N ARG A 45 -8.52 3.94 14.95
CA ARG A 45 -9.25 4.42 13.76
C ARG A 45 -8.37 5.29 12.85
N ILE A 46 -7.48 6.09 13.42
CA ILE A 46 -6.50 6.87 12.65
C ILE A 46 -5.55 5.92 11.93
N GLY A 47 -5.04 4.88 12.58
CA GLY A 47 -4.15 3.89 11.98
C GLY A 47 -4.76 3.14 10.80
N ALA A 48 -5.96 2.59 10.93
CA ALA A 48 -6.65 1.88 9.85
C ALA A 48 -6.95 2.79 8.65
N ARG A 49 -7.37 4.03 8.89
CA ARG A 49 -7.59 5.03 7.83
C ARG A 49 -6.30 5.37 7.09
N GLN A 50 -5.18 5.49 7.80
CA GLN A 50 -3.88 5.79 7.22
C GLN A 50 -3.37 4.65 6.34
N ILE A 51 -3.49 3.40 6.80
CA ILE A 51 -3.10 2.22 6.00
C ILE A 51 -3.97 2.08 4.76
N LYS A 52 -5.27 2.41 4.83
CA LYS A 52 -6.14 2.44 3.65
C LYS A 52 -5.69 3.50 2.64
N LYS A 53 -5.24 4.67 3.08
CA LYS A 53 -4.65 5.68 2.19
C LYS A 53 -3.39 5.15 1.51
N LEU A 54 -2.47 4.52 2.26
CA LEU A 54 -1.27 3.89 1.70
C LEU A 54 -1.65 2.86 0.62
N SER A 55 -2.58 1.96 0.92
CA SER A 55 -3.07 0.96 -0.05
C SER A 55 -3.58 1.61 -1.34
N ASN A 56 -4.36 2.70 -1.24
CA ASN A 56 -4.86 3.40 -2.42
C ASN A 56 -3.74 4.05 -3.24
N PHE A 57 -2.72 4.62 -2.61
CA PHE A 57 -1.54 5.16 -3.32
C PHE A 57 -0.75 4.07 -4.02
N LEU A 58 -0.53 2.93 -3.36
CA LEU A 58 0.17 1.79 -3.94
C LEU A 58 -0.60 1.19 -5.12
N TRP A 59 -1.92 1.03 -5.01
CA TRP A 59 -2.75 0.56 -6.11
C TRP A 59 -2.76 1.53 -7.29
N GLY A 60 -2.87 2.84 -7.03
CA GLY A 60 -2.81 3.87 -8.07
C GLY A 60 -1.45 3.89 -8.78
N GLY A 61 -0.36 3.87 -8.02
CA GLY A 61 1.00 3.83 -8.56
C GLY A 61 1.30 2.56 -9.35
N SER A 62 0.92 1.39 -8.81
CA SER A 62 1.09 0.10 -9.49
C SER A 62 0.27 0.03 -10.78
N GLY A 63 -0.97 0.54 -10.77
CA GLY A 63 -1.83 0.58 -11.95
C GLY A 63 -1.26 1.48 -13.05
N LEU A 64 -0.71 2.63 -12.68
CA LEU A 64 -0.06 3.54 -13.62
C LEU A 64 1.18 2.90 -14.26
N LEU A 65 2.04 2.27 -13.44
CA LEU A 65 3.22 1.56 -13.91
C LEU A 65 2.84 0.36 -14.80
N ALA A 66 1.83 -0.40 -14.42
CA ALA A 66 1.34 -1.51 -15.25
C ALA A 66 0.82 -1.02 -16.61
N PHE A 67 0.13 0.11 -16.63
CA PHE A 67 -0.33 0.73 -17.88
C PHE A 67 0.84 1.17 -18.76
N GLU A 68 1.88 1.77 -18.19
CA GLU A 68 3.09 2.16 -18.90
C GLU A 68 3.79 0.92 -19.53
N HIS A 69 3.92 -0.17 -18.78
CA HIS A 69 4.52 -1.41 -19.27
C HIS A 69 3.68 -2.07 -20.36
N LEU A 70 2.36 -1.97 -20.27
CA LEU A 70 1.44 -2.42 -21.32
C LEU A 70 1.62 -1.59 -22.61
N TRP A 71 1.77 -0.27 -22.46
CA TRP A 71 1.98 0.65 -23.59
C TRP A 71 3.29 0.39 -24.31
N HIS A 72 4.34 0.02 -23.58
CA HIS A 72 5.64 -0.37 -24.14
C HIS A 72 5.70 -1.81 -24.66
N GLY A 73 4.59 -2.56 -24.59
CA GLY A 73 4.52 -3.93 -25.12
C GLY A 73 5.29 -4.97 -24.31
N GLU A 74 5.63 -4.66 -23.06
CA GLU A 74 6.34 -5.57 -22.15
C GLU A 74 5.41 -6.60 -21.49
N ILE A 75 4.10 -6.33 -21.51
CA ILE A 75 3.04 -7.21 -21.01
C ILE A 75 2.20 -7.66 -22.21
N MET A 76 2.05 -8.98 -22.36
CA MET A 76 1.18 -9.56 -23.39
C MET A 76 -0.06 -10.18 -22.75
N PRO A 77 -1.24 -10.11 -23.45
CA PRO A 77 -2.47 -10.75 -22.95
C PRO A 77 -2.46 -12.29 -23.07
N TYR A 78 -1.35 -12.89 -23.56
CA TYR A 78 -1.18 -14.33 -23.74
C TYR A 78 -0.10 -14.87 -22.80
N PHE A 79 -0.20 -16.16 -22.48
CA PHE A 79 0.87 -16.83 -21.72
C PHE A 79 2.16 -17.00 -22.57
N PRO A 80 3.36 -16.69 -22.06
CA PRO A 80 3.65 -16.08 -20.75
C PRO A 80 3.38 -14.57 -20.78
N PHE A 81 2.66 -14.05 -19.79
CA PHE A 81 2.18 -12.66 -19.70
C PHE A 81 3.28 -11.59 -19.75
N LEU A 82 4.53 -11.99 -19.50
CA LEU A 82 5.71 -11.14 -19.52
C LEU A 82 6.63 -11.59 -20.67
N THR A 83 6.95 -10.70 -21.60
CA THR A 83 7.82 -11.00 -22.75
C THR A 83 9.21 -11.49 -22.34
N ALA A 84 9.74 -10.96 -21.22
CA ALA A 84 11.04 -11.36 -20.68
C ALA A 84 11.09 -12.82 -20.18
N ALA A 85 9.95 -13.46 -19.90
CA ALA A 85 9.91 -14.85 -19.45
C ALA A 85 10.29 -15.88 -20.55
N ASN A 86 10.34 -15.47 -21.81
CA ASN A 86 10.68 -16.35 -22.94
C ASN A 86 12.19 -16.60 -23.10
N ASN A 87 13.04 -15.77 -22.45
CA ASN A 87 14.49 -15.89 -22.59
C ASN A 87 15.16 -15.84 -21.21
N PRO A 88 16.02 -16.83 -20.83
CA PRO A 88 16.67 -16.87 -19.52
C PRO A 88 17.54 -15.64 -19.21
N ALA A 89 18.17 -15.04 -20.19
CA ALA A 89 18.98 -13.84 -20.02
C ALA A 89 18.12 -12.61 -19.69
N ASP A 90 16.98 -12.45 -20.37
CA ASP A 90 16.04 -11.37 -20.13
C ASP A 90 15.29 -11.56 -18.81
N LEU A 91 15.02 -12.81 -18.41
CA LEU A 91 14.45 -13.15 -17.12
C LEU A 91 15.35 -12.72 -15.97
N THR A 92 16.65 -12.99 -16.05
CA THR A 92 17.62 -12.58 -15.03
C THR A 92 17.69 -11.06 -14.89
N LYS A 93 17.69 -10.34 -16.02
CA LYS A 93 17.65 -8.89 -16.05
C LYS A 93 16.36 -8.33 -15.42
N MET A 94 15.22 -8.92 -15.77
CA MET A 94 13.92 -8.56 -15.20
C MET A 94 13.90 -8.74 -13.68
N LEU A 95 14.40 -9.86 -13.17
CA LEU A 95 14.47 -10.10 -11.72
C LEU A 95 15.41 -9.11 -11.00
N HIS A 96 16.52 -8.76 -11.63
CA HIS A 96 17.42 -7.75 -11.09
C HIS A 96 16.76 -6.38 -11.02
N GLU A 97 16.04 -5.97 -12.04
CA GLU A 97 15.31 -4.69 -12.06
C GLU A 97 14.13 -4.70 -11.06
N MET A 98 13.42 -5.81 -10.92
CA MET A 98 12.38 -5.94 -9.88
C MET A 98 12.96 -5.76 -8.48
N SER A 99 14.12 -6.38 -8.21
CA SER A 99 14.76 -6.31 -6.89
C SER A 99 15.38 -4.94 -6.57
N THR A 100 15.80 -4.21 -7.58
CA THR A 100 16.41 -2.87 -7.40
C THR A 100 15.38 -1.76 -7.55
N VAL A 101 14.86 -1.58 -8.76
CA VAL A 101 13.94 -0.46 -9.08
C VAL A 101 12.59 -0.65 -8.41
N GLY A 102 12.02 -1.86 -8.45
CA GLY A 102 10.72 -2.15 -7.83
C GLY A 102 10.73 -1.94 -6.33
N VAL A 103 11.76 -2.44 -5.64
CA VAL A 103 11.92 -2.25 -4.19
C VAL A 103 12.18 -0.78 -3.84
N THR A 104 13.03 -0.10 -4.61
CA THR A 104 13.30 1.33 -4.39
C THR A 104 12.01 2.16 -4.52
N MET A 105 11.19 1.90 -5.53
CA MET A 105 9.90 2.59 -5.70
C MET A 105 8.94 2.33 -4.54
N ALA A 106 8.82 1.07 -4.09
CA ALA A 106 8.00 0.72 -2.94
C ALA A 106 8.44 1.46 -1.67
N VAL A 107 9.76 1.50 -1.40
CA VAL A 107 10.33 2.23 -0.26
C VAL A 107 10.05 3.74 -0.35
N VAL A 108 10.24 4.36 -1.52
CA VAL A 108 9.97 5.79 -1.72
C VAL A 108 8.51 6.13 -1.46
N VAL A 109 7.57 5.33 -1.98
CA VAL A 109 6.12 5.55 -1.76
C VAL A 109 5.77 5.40 -0.29
N THR A 110 6.32 4.40 0.39
CA THR A 110 6.07 4.17 1.82
C THR A 110 6.64 5.29 2.69
N LEU A 111 7.85 5.78 2.38
CA LEU A 111 8.44 6.93 3.07
C LEU A 111 7.62 8.21 2.85
N PHE A 112 7.19 8.47 1.63
CA PHE A 112 6.33 9.61 1.31
C PHE A 112 5.01 9.56 2.09
N TRP A 113 4.36 8.40 2.12
CA TRP A 113 3.19 8.18 2.96
C TRP A 113 3.47 8.41 4.46
N GLY A 114 4.61 7.92 4.95
CA GLY A 114 5.02 8.12 6.35
C GLY A 114 5.15 9.60 6.71
N VAL A 115 5.76 10.40 5.83
CA VAL A 115 5.88 11.86 6.01
C VAL A 115 4.50 12.53 6.03
N LEU A 116 3.61 12.19 5.08
CA LEU A 116 2.25 12.74 5.04
C LEU A 116 1.47 12.40 6.31
N THR A 117 1.55 11.15 6.77
CA THR A 117 0.91 10.70 8.02
C THR A 117 1.43 11.46 9.22
N PHE A 118 2.75 11.68 9.30
CA PHE A 118 3.37 12.44 10.38
C PHE A 118 2.90 13.90 10.41
N ILE A 119 2.78 14.54 9.24
CA ILE A 119 2.27 15.91 9.12
C ILE A 119 0.79 15.98 9.55
N GLU A 120 -0.05 15.02 9.12
CA GLU A 120 -1.45 14.96 9.51
C GLU A 120 -1.61 14.79 11.03
N MET A 121 -0.82 13.92 11.65
CA MET A 121 -0.84 13.71 13.11
C MET A 121 -0.45 14.96 13.87
N LYS A 122 0.59 15.68 13.44
CA LYS A 122 0.97 16.98 14.06
C LYS A 122 -0.10 18.06 13.87
N GLY A 123 -0.75 18.09 12.71
CA GLY A 123 -1.81 19.05 12.41
C GLY A 123 -3.06 18.85 13.25
N THR A 124 -3.41 17.60 13.58
CA THR A 124 -4.57 17.25 14.40
C THR A 124 -4.37 17.64 15.87
N ASN A 125 -3.17 17.43 16.42
CA ASN A 125 -2.84 17.87 17.79
C ASN A 125 -2.93 19.39 18.00
N LYS A 126 -2.74 20.18 16.93
CA LYS A 126 -2.83 21.65 17.02
C LYS A 126 -4.26 22.18 17.04
N LYS A 127 -5.23 21.40 16.53
CA LYS A 127 -6.66 21.80 16.53
C LYS A 127 -7.38 21.50 17.85
N THR A 128 -6.87 20.57 18.65
CA THR A 128 -7.49 20.19 19.94
C THR A 128 -7.14 21.16 21.08
N VAL A 129 -6.16 22.06 20.89
CA VAL A 129 -5.72 23.03 21.93
C VAL A 129 -6.42 24.38 21.82
N ILE A 130 -7.29 24.60 20.84
CA ILE A 130 -7.97 25.90 20.58
C ILE A 130 -9.50 25.82 20.79
N GLN A 131 -9.99 24.86 21.60
CA GLN A 131 -11.38 24.86 22.07
C GLN A 131 -11.45 24.86 23.60
#